data_bd3226db0e91e9deb3c7859a64db263c
#
_entry.id   bd3226db0e91e9deb3c7859a64db263c
#
_cell.length_a   1.000
_cell.length_b   1.000
_cell.length_c   1.000
_cell.angle_alpha   90.00
_cell.angle_beta   90.00
_cell.angle_gamma   90.00
#
_symmetry.space_group_name_H-M   'P 1'
#
loop_
_entity.id
_entity.type
_entity.pdbx_description
1 polymer ?
#
loop_
_entity_poly.entity_id
_entity_poly.type
_entity_poly.pdbx_seq_one_letter_code
_entity_poly.pdbx_strand_id
1 'polypeptide(L)'
;MTVTTSSPVDPTIQSAQEGEQQARARAFFWGFQRYVMIAIACSSFVPVLFRYQEHIVIILIALCLGMCALEKKSPWIRNPLDLPLWLFIIWVVCTVPFATDPAYSFAEWKKFVAQAGVFYWSLLVLDRCRRENLPQQILWALVMGGTVLAIYALVEFVHDGGTWKDRFIRAHGYGSDYNWLSTYMVMALPIAGSLLVVSYFAWARAMQVLALVLTGAAQVFSYTRGGWLGHVAQGMMLALLIGGRRWVLGVLGFLALVGAGLVVASHSGFQTDTVAAKTVDTRLTVWTIGLGEVSTHPMVGIGYGNNSFIKKFQEYSAERQVQLPEQERIIPAMHNTFLMVALGSGLPALLSFIWIFVALLRRLIPIPWLAGRNDKVTVLAAGIGLAVIGFAVRNLFDYMFMGSLAHLFWLLAAVGITVTGPGWRMARREPTSGDVASLGRIA
;
A
#
# COMPACT_ATOMS: atom_id res chain seq x y z
N MET A 1 -28.98 -61.10 -28.23
CA MET A 1 -28.50 -59.70 -28.30
C MET A 1 -29.61 -58.81 -27.76
N THR A 2 -29.51 -58.45 -26.47
CA THR A 2 -30.47 -57.53 -25.84
C THR A 2 -29.92 -56.12 -26.02
N VAL A 3 -30.55 -55.35 -26.91
CA VAL A 3 -30.25 -53.92 -27.07
C VAL A 3 -30.89 -53.19 -25.90
N THR A 4 -30.08 -52.75 -24.93
CA THR A 4 -30.50 -51.85 -23.87
C THR A 4 -30.68 -50.46 -24.46
N THR A 5 -31.91 -50.09 -24.80
CA THR A 5 -32.28 -48.72 -25.13
C THR A 5 -32.16 -47.87 -23.86
N SER A 6 -31.12 -47.02 -23.78
CA SER A 6 -31.04 -46.01 -22.76
C SER A 6 -32.22 -45.04 -22.95
N SER A 7 -33.09 -44.94 -21.96
CA SER A 7 -34.16 -43.92 -21.95
C SER A 7 -33.56 -42.52 -22.06
N PRO A 8 -34.12 -41.63 -22.89
CA PRO A 8 -33.64 -40.24 -22.97
C PRO A 8 -33.77 -39.58 -21.61
N VAL A 9 -32.66 -38.99 -21.14
CA VAL A 9 -32.64 -38.21 -19.88
C VAL A 9 -33.56 -37.01 -20.06
N ASP A 10 -34.44 -36.78 -19.10
CA ASP A 10 -35.37 -35.66 -19.12
C ASP A 10 -34.57 -34.33 -19.28
N PRO A 11 -34.83 -33.52 -20.30
CA PRO A 11 -34.12 -32.28 -20.57
C PRO A 11 -34.17 -31.26 -19.41
N THR A 12 -35.18 -31.36 -18.52
CA THR A 12 -35.28 -30.53 -17.33
C THR A 12 -34.27 -30.95 -16.25
N ILE A 13 -34.01 -32.24 -16.10
CA ILE A 13 -33.00 -32.76 -15.19
C ILE A 13 -31.60 -32.44 -15.68
N GLN A 14 -31.37 -32.54 -16.99
CA GLN A 14 -30.07 -32.23 -17.59
C GLN A 14 -29.75 -30.76 -17.46
N SER A 15 -30.69 -29.84 -17.72
CA SER A 15 -30.51 -28.40 -17.57
C SER A 15 -30.28 -27.97 -16.10
N ALA A 16 -30.92 -28.66 -15.14
CA ALA A 16 -30.69 -28.43 -13.72
C ALA A 16 -29.29 -28.89 -13.28
N GLN A 17 -28.83 -30.06 -13.75
CA GLN A 17 -27.49 -30.55 -13.48
C GLN A 17 -26.39 -29.65 -14.08
N GLU A 18 -26.57 -29.19 -15.32
CA GLU A 18 -25.65 -28.24 -15.97
C GLU A 18 -25.59 -26.91 -15.20
N GLY A 19 -26.73 -26.40 -14.76
CA GLY A 19 -26.82 -25.20 -13.92
C GLY A 19 -26.06 -25.34 -12.59
N GLU A 20 -26.20 -26.48 -11.91
CA GLU A 20 -25.50 -26.77 -10.67
C GLU A 20 -23.99 -26.90 -10.89
N GLN A 21 -23.57 -27.62 -11.93
CA GLN A 21 -22.15 -27.76 -12.28
C GLN A 21 -21.49 -26.41 -12.59
N GLN A 22 -22.19 -25.55 -13.35
CA GLN A 22 -21.71 -24.21 -13.60
C GLN A 22 -21.61 -23.36 -12.33
N ALA A 23 -22.58 -23.47 -11.42
CA ALA A 23 -22.52 -22.77 -10.13
C ALA A 23 -21.35 -23.23 -9.27
N ARG A 24 -21.06 -24.54 -9.21
CA ARG A 24 -19.90 -25.10 -8.52
C ARG A 24 -18.58 -24.62 -9.13
N ALA A 25 -18.47 -24.61 -10.47
CA ALA A 25 -17.28 -24.11 -11.17
C ALA A 25 -17.01 -22.62 -10.89
N ARG A 26 -18.06 -21.79 -10.87
CA ARG A 26 -17.96 -20.36 -10.50
C ARG A 26 -17.50 -20.18 -9.05
N ALA A 27 -18.09 -20.91 -8.12
CA ALA A 27 -17.72 -20.85 -6.70
C ALA A 27 -16.26 -21.28 -6.48
N PHE A 28 -15.80 -22.31 -7.19
CA PHE A 28 -14.41 -22.76 -7.17
C PHE A 28 -13.47 -21.66 -7.71
N PHE A 29 -13.79 -21.07 -8.88
CA PHE A 29 -12.97 -20.04 -9.50
C PHE A 29 -12.78 -18.80 -8.57
N TRP A 30 -13.87 -18.24 -8.06
CA TRP A 30 -13.79 -17.08 -7.15
C TRP A 30 -13.14 -17.45 -5.82
N GLY A 31 -13.36 -18.68 -5.34
CA GLY A 31 -12.66 -19.23 -4.18
C GLY A 31 -11.14 -19.30 -4.39
N PHE A 32 -10.69 -19.76 -5.55
CA PHE A 32 -9.27 -19.78 -5.92
C PHE A 32 -8.68 -18.37 -5.96
N GLN A 33 -9.34 -17.41 -6.66
CA GLN A 33 -8.89 -16.03 -6.71
C GLN A 33 -8.72 -15.40 -5.32
N ARG A 34 -9.61 -15.71 -4.38
CA ARG A 34 -9.52 -15.29 -2.99
C ARG A 34 -8.24 -15.81 -2.31
N TYR A 35 -7.93 -17.08 -2.45
CA TYR A 35 -6.72 -17.65 -1.85
C TYR A 35 -5.45 -17.06 -2.47
N VAL A 36 -5.44 -16.83 -3.78
CA VAL A 36 -4.34 -16.15 -4.44
C VAL A 36 -4.15 -14.73 -3.89
N MET A 37 -5.22 -13.99 -3.67
CA MET A 37 -5.15 -12.64 -3.10
C MET A 37 -4.58 -12.64 -1.66
N ILE A 38 -4.99 -13.60 -0.83
CA ILE A 38 -4.42 -13.79 0.51
C ILE A 38 -2.93 -14.16 0.42
N ALA A 39 -2.56 -15.05 -0.51
CA ALA A 39 -1.17 -15.44 -0.73
C ALA A 39 -0.31 -14.26 -1.19
N ILE A 40 -0.81 -13.42 -2.10
CA ILE A 40 -0.14 -12.17 -2.53
C ILE A 40 0.04 -11.23 -1.34
N ALA A 41 -0.98 -11.04 -0.50
CA ALA A 41 -0.88 -10.20 0.69
C ALA A 41 0.21 -10.72 1.66
N CYS A 42 0.27 -12.04 1.87
CA CYS A 42 1.26 -12.68 2.73
C CYS A 42 2.67 -12.64 2.15
N SER A 43 2.82 -12.84 0.84
CA SER A 43 4.12 -12.94 0.14
C SER A 43 4.67 -11.60 -0.35
N SER A 44 3.95 -10.50 -0.13
CA SER A 44 4.34 -9.16 -0.59
C SER A 44 5.70 -8.68 -0.07
N PHE A 45 6.28 -9.36 0.92
CA PHE A 45 7.59 -9.07 1.47
C PHE A 45 8.75 -9.84 0.81
N VAL A 46 8.48 -10.81 -0.07
CA VAL A 46 9.52 -11.63 -0.72
C VAL A 46 9.83 -11.09 -2.12
N PRO A 47 10.94 -10.34 -2.32
CA PRO A 47 11.24 -9.66 -3.58
C PRO A 47 11.38 -10.61 -4.78
N VAL A 48 11.89 -11.82 -4.58
CA VAL A 48 12.08 -12.81 -5.66
C VAL A 48 10.75 -13.16 -6.33
N LEU A 49 9.65 -13.19 -5.57
CA LEU A 49 8.33 -13.45 -6.13
C LEU A 49 7.80 -12.27 -6.96
N PHE A 50 8.36 -11.05 -6.79
CA PHE A 50 7.90 -9.85 -7.49
C PHE A 50 8.23 -9.84 -8.97
N ARG A 51 9.36 -10.38 -9.38
CA ARG A 51 9.72 -10.45 -10.80
C ARG A 51 8.64 -11.13 -11.63
N TYR A 52 7.86 -12.03 -11.02
CA TYR A 52 6.77 -12.77 -11.65
C TYR A 52 5.38 -12.25 -11.28
N GLN A 53 5.25 -11.46 -10.22
CA GLN A 53 3.94 -11.01 -9.72
C GLN A 53 3.18 -10.15 -10.74
N GLU A 54 3.85 -9.26 -11.47
CA GLU A 54 3.20 -8.44 -12.49
C GLU A 54 2.55 -9.31 -13.57
N HIS A 55 3.24 -10.34 -14.05
CA HIS A 55 2.72 -11.29 -15.04
C HIS A 55 1.57 -12.13 -14.46
N ILE A 56 1.73 -12.60 -13.22
CA ILE A 56 0.69 -13.36 -12.54
C ILE A 56 -0.57 -12.50 -12.38
N VAL A 57 -0.44 -11.26 -11.96
CA VAL A 57 -1.59 -10.35 -11.80
C VAL A 57 -2.27 -10.08 -13.13
N ILE A 58 -1.54 -9.87 -14.22
CA ILE A 58 -2.11 -9.68 -15.55
C ILE A 58 -2.93 -10.92 -15.98
N ILE A 59 -2.39 -12.12 -15.76
CA ILE A 59 -3.10 -13.37 -16.04
C ILE A 59 -4.37 -13.48 -15.18
N LEU A 60 -4.28 -13.17 -13.89
CA LEU A 60 -5.43 -13.21 -12.98
C LEU A 60 -6.53 -12.22 -13.39
N ILE A 61 -6.15 -11.02 -13.81
CA ILE A 61 -7.09 -10.02 -14.36
C ILE A 61 -7.76 -10.57 -15.62
N ALA A 62 -7.00 -11.10 -16.58
CA ALA A 62 -7.54 -11.66 -17.80
C ALA A 62 -8.52 -12.81 -17.52
N LEU A 63 -8.18 -13.71 -16.61
CA LEU A 63 -9.08 -14.79 -16.18
C LEU A 63 -10.37 -14.26 -15.52
N CYS A 64 -10.27 -13.23 -14.68
CA CYS A 64 -11.44 -12.59 -14.06
C CYS A 64 -12.34 -11.90 -15.09
N LEU A 65 -11.75 -11.21 -16.07
CA LEU A 65 -12.51 -10.59 -17.16
C LEU A 65 -13.22 -11.65 -18.01
N GLY A 66 -12.55 -12.75 -18.34
CA GLY A 66 -13.15 -13.89 -19.02
C GLY A 66 -14.32 -14.48 -18.24
N MET A 67 -14.18 -14.66 -16.92
CA MET A 67 -15.26 -15.17 -16.08
C MET A 67 -16.44 -14.18 -16.00
N CYS A 68 -16.17 -12.88 -15.88
CA CYS A 68 -17.21 -11.86 -15.91
C CYS A 68 -17.99 -11.85 -17.26
N ALA A 69 -17.29 -12.04 -18.37
CA ALA A 69 -17.93 -12.17 -19.70
C ALA A 69 -18.82 -13.41 -19.76
N LEU A 70 -18.36 -14.56 -19.27
CA LEU A 70 -19.17 -15.80 -19.20
C LEU A 70 -20.40 -15.63 -18.30
N GLU A 71 -20.25 -14.90 -17.17
CA GLU A 71 -21.36 -14.61 -16.27
C GLU A 71 -22.29 -13.49 -16.77
N LYS A 72 -21.95 -12.83 -17.88
CA LYS A 72 -22.62 -11.62 -18.39
C LYS A 72 -22.76 -10.52 -17.34
N LYS A 73 -21.75 -10.39 -16.46
CA LYS A 73 -21.70 -9.39 -15.40
C LYS A 73 -20.59 -8.38 -15.68
N SER A 74 -20.87 -7.11 -15.36
CA SER A 74 -19.86 -6.05 -15.49
C SER A 74 -18.66 -6.34 -14.57
N PRO A 75 -17.42 -6.25 -15.06
CA PRO A 75 -16.22 -6.28 -14.24
C PRO A 75 -15.98 -4.96 -13.50
N TRP A 76 -16.71 -3.89 -13.85
CA TRP A 76 -16.48 -2.55 -13.35
C TRP A 76 -17.26 -2.28 -12.08
N ILE A 77 -16.54 -1.92 -11.02
CA ILE A 77 -17.09 -1.54 -9.72
C ILE A 77 -16.76 -0.06 -9.49
N ARG A 78 -17.79 0.78 -9.57
CA ARG A 78 -17.65 2.22 -9.34
C ARG A 78 -17.10 2.51 -7.96
N ASN A 79 -16.07 3.33 -7.91
CA ASN A 79 -15.40 3.68 -6.67
C ASN A 79 -14.82 5.12 -6.75
N PRO A 80 -14.49 5.75 -5.60
CA PRO A 80 -14.04 7.14 -5.57
C PRO A 80 -12.67 7.38 -6.19
N LEU A 81 -11.88 6.32 -6.47
CA LEU A 81 -10.56 6.45 -7.10
C LEU A 81 -10.62 6.39 -8.63
N ASP A 82 -11.77 6.03 -9.24
CA ASP A 82 -11.88 5.89 -10.68
C ASP A 82 -11.42 7.15 -11.42
N LEU A 83 -11.99 8.29 -11.08
CA LEU A 83 -11.68 9.53 -11.77
C LEU A 83 -10.22 9.96 -11.62
N PRO A 84 -9.65 10.12 -10.40
CA PRO A 84 -8.27 10.55 -10.28
C PRO A 84 -7.26 9.53 -10.84
N LEU A 85 -7.55 8.23 -10.75
CA LEU A 85 -6.66 7.19 -11.27
C LEU A 85 -6.64 7.18 -12.81
N TRP A 86 -7.81 7.27 -13.46
CA TRP A 86 -7.88 7.32 -14.92
C TRP A 86 -7.31 8.63 -15.46
N LEU A 87 -7.53 9.76 -14.81
CA LEU A 87 -6.89 11.02 -15.17
C LEU A 87 -5.37 10.92 -15.12
N PHE A 88 -4.83 10.31 -14.06
CA PHE A 88 -3.40 10.09 -13.95
C PHE A 88 -2.87 9.19 -15.08
N ILE A 89 -3.48 8.02 -15.28
CA ILE A 89 -3.06 7.04 -16.30
C ILE A 89 -3.09 7.67 -17.70
N ILE A 90 -4.18 8.36 -18.06
CA ILE A 90 -4.35 8.99 -19.37
C ILE A 90 -3.36 10.14 -19.53
N TRP A 91 -3.20 11.00 -18.50
CA TRP A 91 -2.29 12.12 -18.59
C TRP A 91 -0.85 11.66 -18.80
N VAL A 92 -0.38 10.70 -17.99
CA VAL A 92 0.99 10.18 -18.10
C VAL A 92 1.26 9.61 -19.49
N VAL A 93 0.35 8.83 -20.09
CA VAL A 93 0.57 8.30 -21.44
C VAL A 93 0.57 9.40 -22.51
N CYS A 94 -0.23 10.45 -22.33
CA CYS A 94 -0.22 11.61 -23.23
C CYS A 94 1.09 12.41 -23.14
N THR A 95 1.83 12.33 -22.04
CA THR A 95 3.14 13.01 -21.89
C THR A 95 4.30 12.19 -22.45
N VAL A 96 4.13 10.89 -22.70
CA VAL A 96 5.19 10.00 -23.22
C VAL A 96 5.87 10.51 -24.49
N PRO A 97 5.15 11.03 -25.53
CA PRO A 97 5.80 11.53 -26.74
C PRO A 97 6.75 12.72 -26.52
N PHE A 98 6.59 13.44 -25.40
CA PHE A 98 7.41 14.61 -25.02
C PHE A 98 8.58 14.24 -24.11
N ALA A 99 8.70 12.97 -23.74
CA ALA A 99 9.74 12.49 -22.84
C ALA A 99 11.12 12.48 -23.50
N THR A 100 12.17 12.69 -22.71
CA THR A 100 13.59 12.53 -23.16
C THR A 100 13.90 11.11 -23.61
N ASP A 101 13.19 10.13 -23.06
CA ASP A 101 13.25 8.72 -23.45
C ASP A 101 11.81 8.15 -23.48
N PRO A 102 11.10 8.25 -24.63
CA PRO A 102 9.73 7.79 -24.74
C PRO A 102 9.57 6.28 -24.50
N ALA A 103 10.51 5.48 -24.95
CA ALA A 103 10.45 4.02 -24.79
C ALA A 103 10.52 3.60 -23.31
N TYR A 104 11.44 4.20 -22.57
CA TYR A 104 11.57 3.99 -21.14
C TYR A 104 10.32 4.50 -20.38
N SER A 105 9.87 5.73 -20.67
CA SER A 105 8.69 6.31 -20.04
C SER A 105 7.43 5.50 -20.27
N PHE A 106 7.26 4.94 -21.47
CA PHE A 106 6.16 4.03 -21.79
C PHE A 106 6.28 2.70 -21.01
N ALA A 107 7.49 2.17 -20.84
CA ALA A 107 7.70 0.96 -20.04
C ALA A 107 7.33 1.19 -18.56
N GLU A 108 7.72 2.32 -17.96
CA GLU A 108 7.37 2.69 -16.59
C GLU A 108 5.86 2.95 -16.43
N TRP A 109 5.21 3.59 -17.42
CA TRP A 109 3.77 3.75 -17.46
C TRP A 109 3.05 2.39 -17.46
N LYS A 110 3.50 1.43 -18.28
CA LYS A 110 2.90 0.07 -18.29
C LYS A 110 3.02 -0.61 -16.93
N LYS A 111 4.16 -0.46 -16.24
CA LYS A 111 4.34 -1.00 -14.87
C LYS A 111 3.33 -0.38 -13.90
N PHE A 112 3.14 0.94 -13.94
CA PHE A 112 2.15 1.60 -13.11
C PHE A 112 0.73 1.10 -13.40
N VAL A 113 0.36 0.95 -14.66
CA VAL A 113 -0.96 0.41 -15.07
C VAL A 113 -1.16 -1.01 -14.56
N ALA A 114 -0.13 -1.86 -14.66
CA ALA A 114 -0.18 -3.23 -14.13
C ALA A 114 -0.35 -3.23 -12.58
N GLN A 115 0.37 -2.35 -11.88
CA GLN A 115 0.23 -2.19 -10.43
C GLN A 115 -1.18 -1.69 -10.05
N ALA A 116 -1.72 -0.68 -10.76
CA ALA A 116 -3.10 -0.21 -10.57
C ALA A 116 -4.13 -1.29 -10.90
N GLY A 117 -3.80 -2.22 -11.80
CA GLY A 117 -4.61 -3.39 -12.09
C GLY A 117 -4.87 -4.27 -10.87
N VAL A 118 -3.92 -4.33 -9.90
CA VAL A 118 -4.10 -5.03 -8.62
C VAL A 118 -5.30 -4.47 -7.87
N PHE A 119 -5.50 -3.15 -7.90
CA PHE A 119 -6.63 -2.51 -7.24
C PHE A 119 -7.97 -2.98 -7.81
N TYR A 120 -8.14 -2.92 -9.13
CA TYR A 120 -9.40 -3.33 -9.78
C TYR A 120 -9.65 -4.84 -9.65
N TRP A 121 -8.60 -5.66 -9.80
CA TRP A 121 -8.69 -7.09 -9.56
C TRP A 121 -9.12 -7.40 -8.13
N SER A 122 -8.49 -6.74 -7.14
CA SER A 122 -8.83 -6.95 -5.73
C SER A 122 -10.26 -6.52 -5.41
N LEU A 123 -10.73 -5.38 -5.93
CA LEU A 123 -12.12 -4.95 -5.79
C LEU A 123 -13.09 -5.98 -6.36
N LEU A 124 -12.79 -6.51 -7.55
CA LEU A 124 -13.63 -7.50 -8.21
C LEU A 124 -13.72 -8.80 -7.40
N VAL A 125 -12.59 -9.31 -6.91
CA VAL A 125 -12.56 -10.52 -6.08
C VAL A 125 -13.33 -10.29 -4.77
N LEU A 126 -13.13 -9.15 -4.11
CA LEU A 126 -13.84 -8.79 -2.88
C LEU A 126 -15.36 -8.69 -3.09
N ASP A 127 -15.80 -8.11 -4.20
CA ASP A 127 -17.23 -8.01 -4.54
C ASP A 127 -17.86 -9.38 -4.86
N ARG A 128 -17.15 -10.21 -5.63
CA ARG A 128 -17.67 -11.52 -6.04
C ARG A 128 -17.66 -12.55 -4.92
N CYS A 129 -16.65 -12.53 -4.07
CA CYS A 129 -16.57 -13.47 -2.95
C CYS A 129 -17.51 -13.13 -1.80
N ARG A 130 -17.83 -11.84 -1.56
CA ARG A 130 -18.72 -11.29 -0.51
C ARG A 130 -18.68 -12.02 0.84
N ARG A 131 -17.52 -12.56 1.22
CA ARG A 131 -17.36 -13.20 2.53
C ARG A 131 -17.00 -12.14 3.57
N GLU A 132 -17.77 -12.04 4.62
CA GLU A 132 -17.63 -11.05 5.69
C GLU A 132 -16.22 -10.95 6.29
N ASN A 133 -15.51 -12.06 6.36
CA ASN A 133 -14.18 -12.11 6.97
C ASN A 133 -13.03 -11.92 5.98
N LEU A 134 -13.30 -11.84 4.67
CA LEU A 134 -12.23 -11.80 3.67
C LEU A 134 -11.32 -10.56 3.80
N PRO A 135 -11.83 -9.33 3.97
CA PRO A 135 -10.96 -8.18 4.23
C PRO A 135 -10.07 -8.36 5.44
N GLN A 136 -10.61 -8.88 6.53
CA GLN A 136 -9.85 -9.14 7.74
C GLN A 136 -8.78 -10.22 7.52
N GLN A 137 -9.07 -11.28 6.76
CA GLN A 137 -8.12 -12.34 6.40
C GLN A 137 -6.93 -11.77 5.60
N ILE A 138 -7.20 -10.85 4.65
CA ILE A 138 -6.15 -10.18 3.86
C ILE A 138 -5.26 -9.34 4.78
N LEU A 139 -5.85 -8.56 5.67
CA LEU A 139 -5.10 -7.73 6.63
C LEU A 139 -4.26 -8.60 7.58
N TRP A 140 -4.79 -9.74 8.04
CA TRP A 140 -4.04 -10.73 8.82
C TRP A 140 -2.86 -11.29 8.02
N ALA A 141 -3.08 -11.70 6.77
CA ALA A 141 -2.03 -12.24 5.90
C ALA A 141 -0.90 -11.23 5.68
N LEU A 142 -1.24 -9.95 5.49
CA LEU A 142 -0.28 -8.86 5.37
C LEU A 142 0.56 -8.68 6.65
N VAL A 143 -0.09 -8.64 7.82
CA VAL A 143 0.61 -8.49 9.10
C VAL A 143 1.50 -9.69 9.38
N MET A 144 1.03 -10.91 9.11
CA MET A 144 1.83 -12.13 9.25
C MET A 144 3.05 -12.11 8.33
N GLY A 145 2.88 -11.74 7.06
CA GLY A 145 4.00 -11.54 6.13
C GLY A 145 4.99 -10.50 6.64
N GLY A 146 4.51 -9.35 7.10
CA GLY A 146 5.35 -8.32 7.71
C GLY A 146 6.08 -8.80 8.96
N THR A 147 5.43 -9.64 9.77
CA THR A 147 6.06 -10.23 10.96
C THR A 147 7.19 -11.20 10.60
N VAL A 148 6.98 -12.04 9.57
CA VAL A 148 8.02 -12.95 9.05
C VAL A 148 9.21 -12.13 8.51
N LEU A 149 8.93 -11.07 7.74
CA LEU A 149 9.98 -10.17 7.28
C LEU A 149 10.74 -9.51 8.44
N ALA A 150 10.02 -9.07 9.49
CA ALA A 150 10.63 -8.46 10.66
C ALA A 150 11.55 -9.44 11.40
N ILE A 151 11.11 -10.70 11.56
CA ILE A 151 11.93 -11.77 12.14
C ILE A 151 13.21 -11.97 11.30
N TYR A 152 13.05 -12.11 9.99
CA TYR A 152 14.19 -12.25 9.08
C TYR A 152 15.18 -11.08 9.25
N ALA A 153 14.68 -9.85 9.18
CA ALA A 153 15.51 -8.65 9.29
C ALA A 153 16.23 -8.53 10.65
N LEU A 154 15.58 -8.94 11.74
CA LEU A 154 16.20 -8.94 13.08
C LEU A 154 17.25 -10.04 13.22
N VAL A 155 17.03 -11.23 12.65
CA VAL A 155 18.00 -12.32 12.61
C VAL A 155 19.24 -11.90 11.82
N GLU A 156 19.08 -11.35 10.62
CA GLU A 156 20.19 -10.83 9.81
C GLU A 156 20.94 -9.72 10.56
N PHE A 157 20.23 -8.78 11.17
CA PHE A 157 20.83 -7.72 11.98
C PHE A 157 21.76 -8.25 13.08
N VAL A 158 21.31 -9.29 13.80
CA VAL A 158 22.13 -9.92 14.87
C VAL A 158 23.28 -10.72 14.26
N HIS A 159 23.03 -11.45 13.16
CA HIS A 159 24.04 -12.23 12.45
C HIS A 159 25.19 -11.35 11.93
N ASP A 160 24.87 -10.17 11.41
CA ASP A 160 25.85 -9.19 10.92
C ASP A 160 26.60 -8.45 12.05
N GLY A 161 26.35 -8.82 13.31
CA GLY A 161 26.97 -8.19 14.48
C GLY A 161 26.34 -6.85 14.85
N GLY A 162 25.10 -6.58 14.42
CA GLY A 162 24.39 -5.35 14.72
C GLY A 162 24.14 -5.19 16.21
N THR A 163 24.39 -3.99 16.72
CA THR A 163 24.12 -3.59 18.10
C THR A 163 23.35 -2.28 18.12
N TRP A 164 22.68 -2.01 19.21
CA TRP A 164 21.93 -0.75 19.35
C TRP A 164 22.85 0.51 19.36
N LYS A 165 24.16 0.33 19.51
CA LYS A 165 25.17 1.41 19.49
C LYS A 165 25.73 1.66 18.10
N ASP A 166 25.73 0.64 17.25
CA ASP A 166 26.28 0.72 15.90
C ASP A 166 25.16 0.91 14.89
N ARG A 167 25.11 2.12 14.28
CA ARG A 167 24.10 2.48 13.27
C ARG A 167 24.55 2.20 11.84
N PHE A 168 25.76 1.70 11.64
CA PHE A 168 26.26 1.31 10.33
C PHE A 168 25.65 -0.03 9.90
N ILE A 169 25.49 -0.95 10.85
CA ILE A 169 24.76 -2.19 10.63
C ILE A 169 23.27 -1.90 10.88
N ARG A 170 22.44 -2.20 9.88
CA ARG A 170 21.00 -1.89 9.89
C ARG A 170 20.20 -3.13 9.64
N ALA A 171 19.09 -3.28 10.32
CA ALA A 171 18.10 -4.28 9.96
C ALA A 171 17.63 -3.98 8.53
N HIS A 172 17.69 -4.96 7.64
CA HIS A 172 17.33 -4.85 6.24
C HIS A 172 16.45 -6.01 5.80
N GLY A 173 15.68 -5.76 4.74
CA GLY A 173 14.92 -6.80 4.09
C GLY A 173 15.76 -7.61 3.11
N TYR A 174 15.12 -8.47 2.35
CA TYR A 174 15.75 -9.19 1.25
C TYR A 174 16.45 -8.20 0.30
N GLY A 175 17.72 -8.51 -0.06
CA GLY A 175 18.52 -7.64 -0.94
C GLY A 175 19.17 -6.44 -0.24
N SER A 176 19.29 -6.49 1.09
CA SER A 176 19.97 -5.47 1.92
C SER A 176 19.33 -4.07 1.87
N ASP A 177 18.03 -3.97 1.53
CA ASP A 177 17.31 -2.69 1.47
C ASP A 177 16.52 -2.41 2.75
N TYR A 178 17.12 -1.59 3.61
CA TYR A 178 16.51 -1.09 4.86
C TYR A 178 15.38 -0.07 4.63
N ASN A 179 15.41 0.68 3.50
CA ASN A 179 14.36 1.64 3.17
C ASN A 179 13.06 0.92 2.81
N TRP A 180 13.20 -0.17 2.05
CA TRP A 180 12.09 -1.01 1.66
C TRP A 180 11.45 -1.70 2.86
N LEU A 181 12.30 -2.31 3.75
CA LEU A 181 11.85 -2.88 5.02
C LEU A 181 11.06 -1.86 5.84
N SER A 182 11.65 -0.69 6.08
CA SER A 182 11.02 0.37 6.87
C SER A 182 9.68 0.81 6.30
N THR A 183 9.57 0.93 4.97
CA THR A 183 8.31 1.31 4.31
C THR A 183 7.24 0.25 4.52
N TYR A 184 7.62 -1.03 4.46
CA TYR A 184 6.71 -2.13 4.75
C TYR A 184 6.22 -2.08 6.22
N MET A 185 7.13 -1.85 7.18
CA MET A 185 6.77 -1.74 8.61
C MET A 185 5.83 -0.56 8.85
N VAL A 186 6.05 0.58 8.19
CA VAL A 186 5.14 1.76 8.24
C VAL A 186 3.73 1.39 7.81
N MET A 187 3.56 0.48 6.86
CA MET A 187 2.23 0.05 6.43
C MET A 187 1.64 -1.03 7.35
N ALA A 188 2.45 -1.95 7.85
CA ALA A 188 1.99 -3.10 8.63
C ALA A 188 1.61 -2.75 10.08
N LEU A 189 2.37 -1.87 10.75
CA LEU A 189 2.16 -1.51 12.16
C LEU A 189 0.74 -1.01 12.48
N PRO A 190 0.18 0.00 11.79
CA PRO A 190 -1.17 0.49 12.11
C PRO A 190 -2.25 -0.55 11.81
N ILE A 191 -2.02 -1.44 10.86
CA ILE A 191 -2.94 -2.55 10.55
C ILE A 191 -2.92 -3.57 11.69
N ALA A 192 -1.73 -3.95 12.19
CA ALA A 192 -1.61 -4.83 13.35
C ALA A 192 -2.30 -4.23 14.58
N GLY A 193 -2.13 -2.91 14.82
CA GLY A 193 -2.83 -2.19 15.88
C GLY A 193 -4.36 -2.24 15.73
N SER A 194 -4.87 -2.04 14.52
CA SER A 194 -6.31 -2.13 14.28
C SER A 194 -6.87 -3.55 14.46
N LEU A 195 -6.11 -4.56 14.01
CA LEU A 195 -6.46 -5.97 14.22
C LEU A 195 -6.43 -6.37 15.69
N LEU A 196 -5.48 -5.85 16.48
CA LEU A 196 -5.44 -6.05 17.93
C LEU A 196 -6.74 -5.58 18.60
N VAL A 197 -7.22 -4.38 18.23
CA VAL A 197 -8.44 -3.80 18.78
C VAL A 197 -9.69 -4.61 18.42
N VAL A 198 -9.77 -5.11 17.17
CA VAL A 198 -10.96 -5.85 16.70
C VAL A 198 -10.92 -7.35 17.01
N SER A 199 -9.82 -7.88 17.51
CA SER A 199 -9.67 -9.31 17.83
C SER A 199 -10.38 -9.66 19.13
N TYR A 200 -11.21 -10.70 19.11
CA TYR A 200 -11.93 -11.20 20.30
C TYR A 200 -11.12 -12.24 21.07
N PHE A 201 -10.43 -13.13 20.36
CA PHE A 201 -9.71 -14.24 20.98
C PHE A 201 -8.37 -13.80 21.58
N ALA A 202 -8.05 -14.30 22.77
CA ALA A 202 -6.81 -13.98 23.47
C ALA A 202 -5.56 -14.34 22.64
N TRP A 203 -5.57 -15.51 21.97
CA TRP A 203 -4.46 -15.93 21.11
C TRP A 203 -4.26 -14.97 19.93
N ALA A 204 -5.36 -14.50 19.32
CA ALA A 204 -5.30 -13.54 18.21
C ALA A 204 -4.70 -12.20 18.65
N ARG A 205 -5.07 -11.73 19.84
CA ARG A 205 -4.47 -10.53 20.45
C ARG A 205 -2.99 -10.73 20.75
N ALA A 206 -2.61 -11.88 21.31
CA ALA A 206 -1.21 -12.20 21.59
C ALA A 206 -0.37 -12.19 20.32
N MET A 207 -0.87 -12.77 19.21
CA MET A 207 -0.22 -12.73 17.89
C MET A 207 -0.05 -11.30 17.38
N GLN A 208 -1.06 -10.42 17.56
CA GLN A 208 -0.94 -9.02 17.14
C GLN A 208 0.04 -8.23 18.01
N VAL A 209 0.07 -8.48 19.31
CA VAL A 209 1.09 -7.89 20.20
C VAL A 209 2.49 -8.32 19.78
N LEU A 210 2.69 -9.62 19.50
CA LEU A 210 3.96 -10.13 18.99
C LEU A 210 4.35 -9.47 17.67
N ALA A 211 3.39 -9.36 16.74
CA ALA A 211 3.60 -8.69 15.46
C ALA A 211 4.01 -7.21 15.65
N LEU A 212 3.33 -6.47 16.53
CA LEU A 212 3.67 -5.08 16.85
C LEU A 212 5.07 -4.94 17.44
N VAL A 213 5.45 -5.83 18.35
CA VAL A 213 6.79 -5.81 18.97
C VAL A 213 7.87 -6.10 17.93
N LEU A 214 7.72 -7.15 17.12
CA LEU A 214 8.72 -7.55 16.15
C LEU A 214 8.84 -6.55 14.99
N THR A 215 7.72 -6.08 14.43
CA THR A 215 7.72 -5.07 13.36
C THR A 215 8.21 -3.71 13.87
N GLY A 216 7.87 -3.35 15.13
CA GLY A 216 8.39 -2.17 15.79
C GLY A 216 9.90 -2.25 16.02
N ALA A 217 10.42 -3.37 16.48
CA ALA A 217 11.86 -3.59 16.65
C ALA A 217 12.60 -3.51 15.29
N ALA A 218 12.10 -4.19 14.26
CA ALA A 218 12.66 -4.11 12.90
C ALA A 218 12.69 -2.68 12.38
N GLN A 219 11.61 -1.90 12.63
CA GLN A 219 11.58 -0.48 12.28
C GLN A 219 12.64 0.32 13.03
N VAL A 220 12.83 0.08 14.33
CA VAL A 220 13.86 0.76 15.13
C VAL A 220 15.25 0.48 14.56
N PHE A 221 15.60 -0.79 14.38
CA PHE A 221 16.92 -1.19 13.92
C PHE A 221 17.17 -0.98 12.43
N SER A 222 16.14 -0.63 11.64
CA SER A 222 16.35 -0.14 10.27
C SER A 222 17.04 1.22 10.21
N TYR A 223 17.01 1.99 11.31
CA TYR A 223 17.53 3.36 11.42
C TYR A 223 17.07 4.29 10.29
N THR A 224 15.89 4.02 9.71
CA THR A 224 15.35 4.77 8.57
C THR A 224 14.54 5.96 9.05
N ARG A 225 15.10 7.19 8.92
CA ARG A 225 14.45 8.43 9.39
C ARG A 225 13.11 8.70 8.73
N GLY A 226 12.99 8.45 7.42
CA GLY A 226 11.73 8.60 6.70
C GLY A 226 10.62 7.71 7.23
N GLY A 227 10.94 6.51 7.73
CA GLY A 227 10.00 5.63 8.41
C GLY A 227 9.52 6.20 9.76
N TRP A 228 10.43 6.77 10.53
CA TRP A 228 10.07 7.45 11.78
C TRP A 228 9.11 8.62 11.56
N LEU A 229 9.38 9.46 10.53
CA LEU A 229 8.47 10.55 10.16
C LEU A 229 7.09 10.02 9.73
N GLY A 230 7.04 8.88 9.05
CA GLY A 230 5.79 8.18 8.74
C GLY A 230 5.02 7.80 10.01
N HIS A 231 5.69 7.22 11.01
CA HIS A 231 5.06 6.86 12.29
C HIS A 231 4.63 8.08 13.12
N VAL A 232 5.39 9.16 13.08
CA VAL A 232 5.00 10.43 13.71
C VAL A 232 3.69 10.95 13.10
N ALA A 233 3.58 10.98 11.78
CA ALA A 233 2.35 11.40 11.10
C ALA A 233 1.16 10.47 11.44
N GLN A 234 1.38 9.16 11.51
CA GLN A 234 0.38 8.19 11.96
C GLN A 234 -0.06 8.44 13.40
N GLY A 235 0.89 8.67 14.30
CA GLY A 235 0.62 8.97 15.71
C GLY A 235 -0.15 10.27 15.89
N MET A 236 0.20 11.33 15.15
CA MET A 236 -0.53 12.60 15.15
C MET A 236 -1.97 12.43 14.65
N MET A 237 -2.16 11.69 13.55
CA MET A 237 -3.50 11.40 13.04
C MET A 237 -4.29 10.54 14.03
N LEU A 238 -3.69 9.50 14.61
CA LEU A 238 -4.32 8.69 15.63
C LEU A 238 -4.74 9.52 16.86
N ALA A 239 -3.89 10.44 17.29
CA ALA A 239 -4.21 11.36 18.38
C ALA A 239 -5.40 12.26 18.04
N LEU A 240 -5.49 12.77 16.80
CA LEU A 240 -6.67 13.51 16.32
C LEU A 240 -7.93 12.66 16.36
N LEU A 241 -7.82 11.40 15.96
CA LEU A 241 -8.94 10.47 15.88
C LEU A 241 -9.50 10.09 17.25
N ILE A 242 -8.64 9.91 18.25
CA ILE A 242 -9.02 9.46 19.61
C ILE A 242 -9.44 10.63 20.50
N GLY A 243 -8.68 11.69 20.53
CA GLY A 243 -8.84 12.74 21.55
C GLY A 243 -8.82 14.17 21.03
N GLY A 244 -8.79 14.34 19.70
CA GLY A 244 -8.79 15.65 19.07
C GLY A 244 -7.53 16.47 19.33
N ARG A 245 -7.66 17.80 19.24
CA ARG A 245 -6.52 18.75 19.28
C ARG A 245 -5.61 18.62 20.52
N ARG A 246 -6.18 18.27 21.68
CA ARG A 246 -5.40 18.15 22.94
C ARG A 246 -4.34 17.05 22.86
N TRP A 247 -4.70 15.90 22.27
CA TRP A 247 -3.77 14.79 22.08
C TRP A 247 -2.69 15.10 21.03
N VAL A 248 -3.03 15.84 19.97
CA VAL A 248 -2.04 16.31 19.01
C VAL A 248 -1.03 17.23 19.66
N LEU A 249 -1.47 18.18 20.50
CA LEU A 249 -0.56 19.05 21.26
C LEU A 249 0.32 18.25 22.22
N GLY A 250 -0.21 17.19 22.84
CA GLY A 250 0.57 16.27 23.67
C GLY A 250 1.65 15.55 22.88
N VAL A 251 1.34 15.02 21.70
CA VAL A 251 2.31 14.36 20.82
C VAL A 251 3.37 15.36 20.34
N LEU A 252 2.98 16.56 19.91
CA LEU A 252 3.92 17.61 19.48
C LEU A 252 4.82 18.04 20.64
N GLY A 253 4.28 18.20 21.86
CA GLY A 253 5.06 18.50 23.07
C GLY A 253 6.08 17.41 23.39
N PHE A 254 5.66 16.16 23.31
CA PHE A 254 6.57 15.02 23.49
C PHE A 254 7.70 14.99 22.46
N LEU A 255 7.37 15.20 21.16
CA LEU A 255 8.35 15.25 20.08
C LEU A 255 9.32 16.44 20.25
N ALA A 256 8.84 17.59 20.72
CA ALA A 256 9.67 18.74 21.01
C ALA A 256 10.64 18.44 22.17
N LEU A 257 10.18 17.77 23.23
CA LEU A 257 11.03 17.33 24.34
C LEU A 257 12.11 16.32 23.90
N VAL A 258 11.72 15.33 23.08
CA VAL A 258 12.69 14.38 22.51
C VAL A 258 13.69 15.08 21.62
N GLY A 259 13.24 15.99 20.75
CA GLY A 259 14.11 16.80 19.89
C GLY A 259 15.08 17.67 20.68
N ALA A 260 14.61 18.35 21.73
CA ALA A 260 15.44 19.14 22.62
C ALA A 260 16.48 18.26 23.35
N GLY A 261 16.07 17.08 23.84
CA GLY A 261 16.97 16.10 24.44
C GLY A 261 18.07 15.61 23.50
N LEU A 262 17.74 15.36 22.22
CA LEU A 262 18.71 14.98 21.21
C LEU A 262 19.69 16.14 20.88
N VAL A 263 19.21 17.39 20.84
CA VAL A 263 20.06 18.58 20.66
C VAL A 263 21.03 18.73 21.84
N VAL A 264 20.54 18.61 23.06
CA VAL A 264 21.41 18.67 24.27
C VAL A 264 22.43 17.52 24.24
N ALA A 265 22.02 16.29 23.89
CA ALA A 265 22.92 15.16 23.79
C ALA A 265 23.99 15.37 22.69
N SER A 266 23.65 16.02 21.57
CA SER A 266 24.62 16.35 20.51
C SER A 266 25.68 17.35 20.95
N HIS A 267 25.34 18.29 21.82
CA HIS A 267 26.29 19.25 22.40
C HIS A 267 27.18 18.63 23.47
N SER A 268 26.78 17.52 24.08
CA SER A 268 27.57 16.80 25.11
C SER A 268 28.57 15.79 24.52
N GLY A 269 28.95 15.90 23.27
CA GLY A 269 29.96 15.06 22.61
C GLY A 269 29.42 13.78 21.96
N PHE A 270 28.10 13.62 21.88
CA PHE A 270 27.48 12.60 21.04
C PHE A 270 27.73 13.00 19.59
N GLN A 271 28.61 12.29 18.89
CA GLN A 271 28.90 12.55 17.47
C GLN A 271 27.60 12.46 16.65
N THR A 272 27.03 13.60 16.33
CA THR A 272 25.99 13.68 15.31
C THR A 272 26.69 13.40 13.98
N ASP A 273 26.39 12.24 13.41
CA ASP A 273 27.00 11.73 12.20
C ASP A 273 27.11 12.78 11.10
N THR A 274 28.34 13.10 10.70
CA THR A 274 28.66 13.85 9.46
C THR A 274 27.96 13.24 8.23
N VAL A 275 27.70 11.91 8.24
CA VAL A 275 26.90 11.18 7.27
C VAL A 275 25.44 11.67 7.22
N ALA A 276 24.86 12.07 8.36
CA ALA A 276 23.49 12.56 8.41
C ALA A 276 23.31 13.90 7.69
N ALA A 277 24.26 14.82 7.89
CA ALA A 277 24.24 16.12 7.21
C ALA A 277 24.46 15.96 5.69
N LYS A 278 25.41 15.13 5.27
CA LYS A 278 25.67 14.82 3.85
C LYS A 278 24.44 14.28 3.14
N THR A 279 23.66 13.39 3.77
CA THR A 279 22.44 12.84 3.18
C THR A 279 21.34 13.89 2.98
N VAL A 280 21.22 14.87 3.88
CA VAL A 280 20.26 15.97 3.74
C VAL A 280 20.70 16.91 2.61
N ASP A 281 21.99 17.26 2.56
CA ASP A 281 22.54 18.15 1.52
C ASP A 281 22.37 17.54 0.12
N THR A 282 22.61 16.25 -0.03
CA THR A 282 22.38 15.54 -1.28
C THR A 282 20.94 15.61 -1.72
N ARG A 283 19.98 15.37 -0.81
CA ARG A 283 18.54 15.44 -1.14
C ARG A 283 18.13 16.86 -1.53
N LEU A 284 18.60 17.88 -0.82
CA LEU A 284 18.31 19.26 -1.17
C LEU A 284 18.84 19.61 -2.56
N THR A 285 20.05 19.17 -2.90
CA THR A 285 20.65 19.36 -4.23
C THR A 285 19.79 18.69 -5.31
N VAL A 286 19.46 17.41 -5.12
CA VAL A 286 18.63 16.63 -6.05
C VAL A 286 17.23 17.25 -6.22
N TRP A 287 16.60 17.70 -5.12
CA TRP A 287 15.29 18.36 -5.17
C TRP A 287 15.34 19.72 -5.85
N THR A 288 16.41 20.50 -5.65
CA THR A 288 16.59 21.79 -6.33
C THR A 288 16.68 21.62 -7.85
N ILE A 289 17.43 20.60 -8.30
CA ILE A 289 17.52 20.24 -9.73
C ILE A 289 16.14 19.83 -10.25
N GLY A 290 15.47 18.92 -9.53
CA GLY A 290 14.14 18.44 -9.93
C GLY A 290 13.09 19.56 -10.00
N LEU A 291 13.08 20.48 -9.04
CA LEU A 291 12.17 21.64 -9.04
C LEU A 291 12.50 22.60 -10.18
N GLY A 292 13.79 22.79 -10.50
CA GLY A 292 14.22 23.57 -11.67
C GLY A 292 13.61 22.99 -12.95
N GLU A 293 13.74 21.68 -13.19
CA GLU A 293 13.17 21.03 -14.37
C GLU A 293 11.63 21.05 -14.39
N VAL A 294 10.97 20.92 -13.23
CA VAL A 294 9.50 21.09 -13.15
C VAL A 294 9.09 22.51 -13.55
N SER A 295 9.88 23.54 -13.19
CA SER A 295 9.58 24.93 -13.54
C SER A 295 9.70 25.19 -15.04
N THR A 296 10.60 24.50 -15.73
CA THR A 296 10.80 24.62 -17.19
C THR A 296 9.80 23.81 -17.99
N HIS A 297 9.32 22.67 -17.45
CA HIS A 297 8.38 21.76 -18.12
C HIS A 297 7.13 21.47 -17.26
N PRO A 298 6.37 22.49 -16.81
CA PRO A 298 5.35 22.32 -15.77
C PRO A 298 4.15 21.44 -16.19
N MET A 299 3.86 21.34 -17.50
CA MET A 299 2.70 20.62 -18.00
C MET A 299 3.00 19.15 -18.33
N VAL A 300 4.07 18.90 -19.04
CA VAL A 300 4.34 17.56 -19.61
C VAL A 300 5.51 16.84 -18.92
N GLY A 301 6.34 17.56 -18.16
CA GLY A 301 7.55 16.99 -17.56
C GLY A 301 8.61 16.61 -18.60
N ILE A 302 9.60 15.83 -18.16
CA ILE A 302 10.75 15.36 -18.97
C ILE A 302 10.72 13.85 -19.27
N GLY A 303 9.71 13.14 -18.83
CA GLY A 303 9.52 11.69 -19.02
C GLY A 303 9.31 10.95 -17.70
N TYR A 304 8.31 10.06 -17.68
CA TYR A 304 7.92 9.29 -16.51
C TYR A 304 8.96 8.23 -16.15
N GLY A 305 9.37 8.22 -14.87
CA GLY A 305 10.32 7.26 -14.31
C GLY A 305 11.70 7.84 -14.00
N ASN A 306 12.47 7.13 -13.16
CA ASN A 306 13.71 7.65 -12.55
C ASN A 306 14.84 7.92 -13.55
N ASN A 307 14.94 7.17 -14.65
CA ASN A 307 16.03 7.34 -15.62
C ASN A 307 16.01 8.69 -16.35
N SER A 308 14.81 9.28 -16.53
CA SER A 308 14.71 10.64 -17.11
C SER A 308 15.40 11.67 -16.22
N PHE A 309 15.25 11.53 -14.89
CA PHE A 309 15.95 12.35 -13.92
C PHE A 309 17.47 12.10 -13.93
N ILE A 310 17.91 10.82 -14.01
CA ILE A 310 19.33 10.45 -14.00
C ILE A 310 20.08 11.17 -15.13
N LYS A 311 19.54 11.18 -16.35
CA LYS A 311 20.15 11.88 -17.50
C LYS A 311 20.32 13.38 -17.22
N LYS A 312 19.25 14.03 -16.74
CA LYS A 312 19.29 15.46 -16.41
C LYS A 312 20.22 15.79 -15.25
N PHE A 313 20.28 14.93 -14.26
CA PHE A 313 21.20 15.07 -13.15
C PHE A 313 22.67 14.95 -13.61
N GLN A 314 22.98 14.06 -14.53
CA GLN A 314 24.32 13.90 -15.09
C GLN A 314 24.74 15.16 -15.88
N GLU A 315 23.84 15.72 -16.70
CA GLU A 315 24.07 16.98 -17.41
C GLU A 315 24.39 18.11 -16.41
N TYR A 316 23.54 18.31 -15.41
CA TYR A 316 23.68 19.34 -14.39
C TYR A 316 24.96 19.19 -13.55
N SER A 317 25.31 17.97 -13.16
CA SER A 317 26.49 17.70 -12.34
C SER A 317 27.78 17.91 -13.11
N ALA A 318 27.80 17.65 -14.42
CA ALA A 318 28.92 17.92 -15.30
C ALA A 318 29.16 19.43 -15.45
N GLU A 319 28.08 20.22 -15.63
CA GLU A 319 28.16 21.67 -15.76
C GLU A 319 28.63 22.39 -14.49
N ARG A 320 28.21 21.91 -13.31
CA ARG A 320 28.42 22.59 -12.02
C ARG A 320 29.39 21.91 -11.08
N GLN A 321 30.06 20.82 -11.50
CA GLN A 321 31.01 20.06 -10.70
C GLN A 321 30.48 19.69 -9.28
N VAL A 322 29.21 19.31 -9.20
CA VAL A 322 28.56 18.96 -7.93
C VAL A 322 29.23 17.73 -7.33
N GLN A 323 29.80 17.86 -6.12
CA GLN A 323 30.39 16.75 -5.40
C GLN A 323 29.32 15.98 -4.63
N LEU A 324 28.85 14.88 -5.19
CA LEU A 324 27.99 13.93 -4.49
C LEU A 324 28.80 12.71 -3.98
N PRO A 325 28.32 12.02 -2.96
CA PRO A 325 28.84 10.71 -2.57
C PRO A 325 28.90 9.77 -3.78
N GLU A 326 29.94 8.95 -3.85
CA GLU A 326 30.24 8.12 -5.04
C GLU A 326 29.06 7.24 -5.48
N GLN A 327 28.35 6.65 -4.54
CA GLN A 327 27.13 5.84 -4.81
C GLN A 327 25.99 6.64 -5.46
N GLU A 328 25.82 7.91 -5.09
CA GLU A 328 24.78 8.79 -5.64
C GLU A 328 25.20 9.48 -6.93
N ARG A 329 26.50 9.48 -7.26
CA ARG A 329 26.97 9.89 -8.59
C ARG A 329 26.65 8.87 -9.67
N ILE A 330 26.62 7.58 -9.28
CA ILE A 330 26.42 6.47 -10.22
C ILE A 330 24.92 6.28 -10.49
N ILE A 331 24.07 6.36 -9.46
CA ILE A 331 22.60 6.14 -9.55
C ILE A 331 21.89 7.18 -8.69
N PRO A 332 21.78 8.44 -9.15
CA PRO A 332 21.04 9.45 -8.41
C PRO A 332 19.56 9.13 -8.44
N ALA A 333 18.94 9.05 -7.26
CA ALA A 333 17.50 8.90 -7.12
C ALA A 333 16.89 10.22 -6.66
N MET A 334 15.68 10.53 -7.10
CA MET A 334 14.98 11.77 -6.68
C MET A 334 14.64 11.77 -5.18
N HIS A 335 14.59 10.61 -4.53
CA HIS A 335 14.20 10.46 -3.13
C HIS A 335 12.90 11.18 -2.74
N ASN A 336 11.96 11.30 -3.69
CA ASN A 336 10.65 11.88 -3.48
C ASN A 336 9.72 11.46 -4.63
N THR A 337 8.76 10.59 -4.35
CA THR A 337 7.82 10.08 -5.36
C THR A 337 6.96 11.18 -5.97
N PHE A 338 6.49 12.14 -5.15
CA PHE A 338 5.64 13.23 -5.65
C PHE A 338 6.40 14.15 -6.59
N LEU A 339 7.63 14.51 -6.23
CA LEU A 339 8.49 15.31 -7.09
C LEU A 339 8.87 14.54 -8.36
N MET A 340 9.09 13.22 -8.27
CA MET A 340 9.33 12.37 -9.43
C MET A 340 8.14 12.36 -10.40
N VAL A 341 6.92 12.32 -9.89
CA VAL A 341 5.70 12.38 -10.72
C VAL A 341 5.58 13.74 -11.39
N ALA A 342 5.82 14.84 -10.65
CA ALA A 342 5.80 16.20 -11.19
C ALA A 342 6.86 16.39 -12.28
N LEU A 343 8.08 15.94 -12.02
CA LEU A 343 9.18 15.99 -12.97
C LEU A 343 8.88 15.16 -14.22
N GLY A 344 8.37 13.93 -14.01
CA GLY A 344 8.16 12.98 -15.09
C GLY A 344 7.02 13.35 -16.04
N SER A 345 5.90 13.84 -15.53
CA SER A 345 4.66 14.06 -16.33
C SER A 345 3.94 15.38 -15.99
N GLY A 346 4.62 16.30 -15.31
CA GLY A 346 4.13 17.63 -15.01
C GLY A 346 3.17 17.72 -13.82
N LEU A 347 2.75 18.95 -13.52
CA LEU A 347 1.85 19.27 -12.42
C LEU A 347 0.47 18.61 -12.52
N PRO A 348 -0.16 18.43 -13.70
CA PRO A 348 -1.45 17.74 -13.80
C PRO A 348 -1.37 16.29 -13.34
N ALA A 349 -0.26 15.58 -13.65
CA ALA A 349 -0.01 14.24 -13.14
C ALA A 349 0.14 14.25 -11.61
N LEU A 350 0.92 15.19 -11.06
CA LEU A 350 1.08 15.34 -9.62
C LEU A 350 -0.27 15.59 -8.92
N LEU A 351 -1.08 16.50 -9.44
CA LEU A 351 -2.40 16.81 -8.85
C LEU A 351 -3.33 15.60 -8.87
N SER A 352 -3.35 14.86 -9.98
CA SER A 352 -4.13 13.62 -10.08
C SER A 352 -3.62 12.55 -9.11
N PHE A 353 -2.29 12.43 -8.96
CA PHE A 353 -1.67 11.49 -8.03
C PHE A 353 -1.97 11.84 -6.57
N ILE A 354 -1.87 13.11 -6.17
CA ILE A 354 -2.27 13.58 -4.84
C ILE A 354 -3.77 13.32 -4.61
N TRP A 355 -4.60 13.53 -5.63
CA TRP A 355 -6.04 13.30 -5.52
C TRP A 355 -6.37 11.83 -5.22
N ILE A 356 -5.62 10.86 -5.74
CA ILE A 356 -5.77 9.44 -5.37
C ILE A 356 -5.65 9.28 -3.85
N PHE A 357 -4.60 9.83 -3.22
CA PHE A 357 -4.42 9.74 -1.78
C PHE A 357 -5.54 10.46 -1.01
N VAL A 358 -5.89 11.66 -1.43
CA VAL A 358 -6.94 12.47 -0.79
C VAL A 358 -8.30 11.78 -0.88
N ALA A 359 -8.67 11.25 -2.04
CA ALA A 359 -9.94 10.54 -2.24
C ALA A 359 -10.00 9.27 -1.39
N LEU A 360 -8.90 8.52 -1.30
CA LEU A 360 -8.79 7.34 -0.46
C LEU A 360 -8.90 7.70 1.03
N LEU A 361 -8.13 8.68 1.50
CA LEU A 361 -8.14 9.11 2.90
C LEU A 361 -9.49 9.68 3.33
N ARG A 362 -10.14 10.48 2.49
CA ARG A 362 -11.53 10.96 2.76
C ARG A 362 -12.51 9.82 2.95
N ARG A 363 -12.27 8.68 2.32
CA ARG A 363 -13.10 7.50 2.46
C ARG A 363 -12.79 6.71 3.73
N LEU A 364 -11.51 6.60 4.10
CA LEU A 364 -11.02 5.81 5.22
C LEU A 364 -11.10 6.54 6.56
N ILE A 365 -10.90 7.86 6.54
CA ILE A 365 -10.84 8.73 7.73
C ILE A 365 -11.87 9.86 7.61
N PRO A 366 -13.18 9.61 7.70
CA PRO A 366 -14.16 10.67 7.80
C PRO A 366 -14.12 11.27 9.20
N ILE A 367 -13.64 12.50 9.33
CA ILE A 367 -13.42 13.21 10.61
C ILE A 367 -14.67 13.26 11.53
N PRO A 368 -15.92 13.41 11.02
CA PRO A 368 -17.11 13.37 11.89
C PRO A 368 -17.46 11.97 12.40
N TRP A 369 -16.79 10.96 11.93
CA TRP A 369 -17.19 9.57 12.05
C TRP A 369 -16.66 8.87 13.30
N LEU A 370 -15.60 9.41 13.86
CA LEU A 370 -14.84 8.83 14.98
C LEU A 370 -15.36 9.25 16.35
N ALA A 371 -16.16 10.29 16.41
CA ALA A 371 -16.82 10.69 17.64
C ALA A 371 -17.87 9.64 18.04
N GLY A 372 -17.42 8.57 18.70
CA GLY A 372 -18.27 7.63 19.42
C GLY A 372 -18.58 6.28 18.76
N ARG A 373 -17.91 5.90 17.67
CA ARG A 373 -18.11 4.57 17.04
C ARG A 373 -16.86 3.69 17.10
N ASN A 374 -16.86 2.74 18.03
CA ASN A 374 -15.86 1.68 18.13
C ASN A 374 -16.27 0.41 17.35
N ASP A 375 -16.98 0.54 16.22
CA ASP A 375 -17.32 -0.61 15.41
C ASP A 375 -16.09 -1.13 14.62
N LYS A 376 -16.04 -2.42 14.37
CA LYS A 376 -14.93 -3.09 13.70
C LYS A 376 -14.56 -2.46 12.36
N VAL A 377 -15.56 -2.02 11.60
CA VAL A 377 -15.38 -1.39 10.28
C VAL A 377 -14.60 -0.10 10.40
N THR A 378 -14.97 0.75 11.37
CA THR A 378 -14.30 2.03 11.64
C THR A 378 -12.85 1.83 12.04
N VAL A 379 -12.59 0.88 12.93
CA VAL A 379 -11.22 0.60 13.42
C VAL A 379 -10.34 0.07 12.29
N LEU A 380 -10.82 -0.88 11.48
CA LEU A 380 -10.07 -1.41 10.35
C LEU A 380 -9.83 -0.35 9.27
N ALA A 381 -10.84 0.46 8.95
CA ALA A 381 -10.70 1.56 8.01
C ALA A 381 -9.68 2.60 8.50
N ALA A 382 -9.70 2.94 9.79
CA ALA A 382 -8.72 3.83 10.39
C ALA A 382 -7.29 3.25 10.33
N GLY A 383 -7.12 1.96 10.63
CA GLY A 383 -5.82 1.27 10.49
C GLY A 383 -5.26 1.34 9.08
N ILE A 384 -6.10 1.09 8.07
CA ILE A 384 -5.70 1.23 6.65
C ILE A 384 -5.41 2.70 6.33
N GLY A 385 -6.22 3.64 6.79
CA GLY A 385 -6.00 5.08 6.59
C GLY A 385 -4.68 5.56 7.17
N LEU A 386 -4.34 5.10 8.38
CA LEU A 386 -3.04 5.38 9.00
C LEU A 386 -1.89 4.77 8.18
N ALA A 387 -2.03 3.55 7.66
CA ALA A 387 -1.05 2.94 6.77
C ALA A 387 -0.82 3.78 5.50
N VAL A 388 -1.90 4.29 4.90
CA VAL A 388 -1.85 5.18 3.72
C VAL A 388 -1.16 6.51 4.06
N ILE A 389 -1.43 7.12 5.21
CA ILE A 389 -0.76 8.35 5.66
C ILE A 389 0.75 8.11 5.83
N GLY A 390 1.13 7.07 6.56
CA GLY A 390 2.53 6.74 6.76
C GLY A 390 3.25 6.47 5.44
N PHE A 391 2.62 5.75 4.52
CA PHE A 391 3.15 5.49 3.19
C PHE A 391 3.29 6.77 2.35
N ALA A 392 2.30 7.68 2.39
CA ALA A 392 2.39 8.97 1.71
C ALA A 392 3.57 9.80 2.24
N VAL A 393 3.72 9.90 3.57
CA VAL A 393 4.85 10.61 4.19
C VAL A 393 6.18 9.95 3.83
N ARG A 394 6.23 8.60 3.80
CA ARG A 394 7.44 7.88 3.40
C ARG A 394 7.85 8.20 1.96
N ASN A 395 6.88 8.36 1.06
CA ASN A 395 7.08 8.73 -0.34
C ASN A 395 7.49 10.20 -0.56
N LEU A 396 7.40 11.07 0.45
CA LEU A 396 7.99 12.41 0.41
C LEU A 396 9.53 12.40 0.60
N PHE A 397 10.06 11.34 1.21
CA PHE A 397 11.47 11.24 1.54
C PHE A 397 12.20 10.13 0.78
N ASP A 398 11.48 9.37 -0.06
CA ASP A 398 12.06 8.35 -0.93
C ASP A 398 11.14 8.00 -2.09
N TYR A 399 11.65 7.23 -3.08
CA TYR A 399 10.84 6.73 -4.18
C TYR A 399 10.40 5.29 -3.87
N MET A 400 9.30 5.16 -3.09
CA MET A 400 8.80 3.87 -2.59
C MET A 400 7.49 3.41 -3.24
N PHE A 401 6.92 4.19 -4.15
CA PHE A 401 5.71 3.79 -4.89
C PHE A 401 6.07 2.90 -6.08
N MET A 402 6.66 1.74 -5.80
CA MET A 402 7.17 0.81 -6.81
C MET A 402 7.06 -0.64 -6.33
N GLY A 403 7.09 -1.56 -7.28
CA GLY A 403 7.10 -3.01 -7.02
C GLY A 403 6.00 -3.45 -6.06
N SER A 404 6.37 -4.27 -5.10
CA SER A 404 5.45 -4.83 -4.11
C SER A 404 4.82 -3.82 -3.17
N LEU A 405 5.53 -2.75 -2.83
CA LEU A 405 4.97 -1.69 -1.98
C LEU A 405 3.79 -1.01 -2.68
N ALA A 406 3.90 -0.79 -4.00
CA ALA A 406 2.77 -0.29 -4.79
C ALA A 406 1.63 -1.31 -4.87
N HIS A 407 1.92 -2.60 -5.09
CA HIS A 407 0.89 -3.65 -5.06
C HIS A 407 0.18 -3.69 -3.72
N LEU A 408 0.94 -3.60 -2.62
CA LEU A 408 0.39 -3.59 -1.27
C LEU A 408 -0.50 -2.36 -1.03
N PHE A 409 -0.08 -1.18 -1.47
CA PHE A 409 -0.89 0.04 -1.42
C PHE A 409 -2.22 -0.16 -2.16
N TRP A 410 -2.20 -0.68 -3.38
CA TRP A 410 -3.40 -0.90 -4.18
C TRP A 410 -4.32 -1.97 -3.58
N LEU A 411 -3.75 -3.03 -3.02
CA LEU A 411 -4.53 -4.05 -2.30
C LEU A 411 -5.22 -3.43 -1.06
N LEU A 412 -4.50 -2.64 -0.26
CA LEU A 412 -5.05 -1.95 0.90
C LEU A 412 -6.12 -0.93 0.51
N ALA A 413 -5.94 -0.21 -0.60
CA ALA A 413 -6.95 0.69 -1.14
C ALA A 413 -8.24 -0.05 -1.48
N ALA A 414 -8.14 -1.21 -2.15
CA ALA A 414 -9.31 -2.04 -2.48
C ALA A 414 -10.01 -2.57 -1.22
N VAL A 415 -9.25 -3.09 -0.25
CA VAL A 415 -9.80 -3.54 1.03
C VAL A 415 -10.50 -2.40 1.76
N GLY A 416 -9.86 -1.23 1.83
CA GLY A 416 -10.40 -0.05 2.51
C GLY A 416 -11.71 0.46 1.89
N ILE A 417 -11.78 0.54 0.56
CA ILE A 417 -13.00 0.93 -0.16
C ILE A 417 -14.10 -0.09 0.06
N THR A 418 -13.79 -1.38 0.01
CA THR A 418 -14.76 -2.45 0.24
C THR A 418 -15.34 -2.37 1.66
N VAL A 419 -14.49 -2.32 2.68
CA VAL A 419 -14.88 -2.26 4.09
C VAL A 419 -15.75 -1.03 4.39
N THR A 420 -15.50 0.10 3.76
CA THR A 420 -16.27 1.33 3.93
C THR A 420 -17.47 1.44 3.00
N GLY A 421 -17.66 0.50 2.08
CA GLY A 421 -18.77 0.49 1.11
C GLY A 421 -20.15 0.25 1.74
N PRO A 422 -21.23 0.73 1.11
CA PRO A 422 -22.60 0.57 1.65
C PRO A 422 -23.03 -0.90 1.74
N GLY A 423 -22.66 -1.72 0.79
CA GLY A 423 -23.00 -3.15 0.78
C GLY A 423 -22.43 -3.93 1.97
N TRP A 424 -21.21 -3.58 2.40
CA TRP A 424 -20.57 -4.20 3.55
C TRP A 424 -21.21 -3.75 4.89
N ARG A 425 -21.71 -2.53 4.96
CA ARG A 425 -22.37 -1.98 6.14
C ARG A 425 -23.76 -2.57 6.36
N MET A 426 -24.51 -2.87 5.28
CA MET A 426 -25.85 -3.45 5.37
C MET A 426 -25.83 -4.92 5.80
N ALA A 427 -24.83 -5.70 5.36
CA ALA A 427 -24.67 -7.10 5.74
C ALA A 427 -24.40 -7.32 7.25
N ARG A 428 -24.05 -6.26 7.99
CA ARG A 428 -23.73 -6.27 9.43
C ARG A 428 -24.73 -5.57 10.32
N ARG A 429 -25.87 -5.14 9.84
CA ARG A 429 -26.97 -4.81 10.75
C ARG A 429 -27.44 -6.12 11.36
N GLU A 430 -27.07 -6.39 12.61
CA GLU A 430 -27.75 -7.41 13.39
C GLU A 430 -29.26 -7.11 13.29
N PRO A 431 -30.11 -8.14 13.02
CA PRO A 431 -31.54 -7.94 13.02
C PRO A 431 -31.89 -7.28 14.35
N THR A 432 -32.42 -6.05 14.29
CA THR A 432 -32.89 -5.40 15.49
C THR A 432 -34.03 -6.26 16.04
N SER A 433 -34.24 -6.24 17.34
CA SER A 433 -35.33 -6.98 18.00
C SER A 433 -36.70 -6.76 17.34
N GLY A 434 -36.86 -5.69 16.56
CA GLY A 434 -38.02 -5.41 15.72
C GLY A 434 -38.12 -6.28 14.47
N ASP A 435 -36.99 -6.67 13.85
CA ASP A 435 -36.98 -7.51 12.64
C ASP A 435 -37.32 -8.97 12.99
N VAL A 436 -36.90 -9.44 14.17
CA VAL A 436 -37.26 -10.77 14.70
C VAL A 436 -38.74 -10.85 15.03
N ALA A 437 -39.34 -9.76 15.55
CA ALA A 437 -40.75 -9.70 15.84
C ALA A 437 -41.67 -9.66 14.59
N SER A 438 -41.16 -9.20 13.46
CA SER A 438 -41.88 -9.20 12.18
C SER A 438 -41.86 -10.57 11.49
N LEU A 439 -40.79 -11.38 11.64
CA LEU A 439 -40.71 -12.74 11.12
C LEU A 439 -41.55 -13.74 11.92
N GLY A 440 -41.79 -13.50 13.21
CA GLY A 440 -42.67 -14.32 14.06
C GLY A 440 -44.18 -14.11 13.84
N ARG A 441 -44.60 -13.18 12.96
CA ARG A 441 -46.01 -12.97 12.60
C ARG A 441 -46.43 -13.55 11.27
N ILE A 442 -45.51 -14.25 10.56
CA ILE A 442 -45.76 -14.88 9.25
C ILE A 442 -45.64 -16.43 9.34
N ALA A 443 -45.40 -16.97 10.53
CA ALA A 443 -45.36 -18.42 10.78
C ALA A 443 -46.71 -18.90 11.44
#